data_f5a875ea2e484cb095bc323f36b2538e
#
_entry.id   f5a875ea2e484cb095bc323f36b2538e
#
_cell.length_a   1.000
_cell.length_b   1.000
_cell.length_c   1.000
_cell.angle_alpha   90.00
_cell.angle_beta   90.00
_cell.angle_gamma   90.00
#
_symmetry.space_group_name_H-M   'P 1'
#
loop_
_entity.id
_entity.type
_entity.pdbx_description
1 polymer ?
#
loop_
_entity_poly.entity_id
_entity_poly.type
_entity_poly.pdbx_seq_one_letter_code
_entity_poly.pdbx_strand_id
1 'polypeptide(L)'
;RKAPKHRAHIAELLKEYGCDTLEGYLNVTHALSLNDTFWVKPVDSGLQWKDVSLYWNPFNEIISEAAFDGSVSSSGFSSTSPEFSTDGQYAKCWVREDDTIQLYKTGGVFGVEPIAEYLASQLAAILCPDAVRYELAFYHGELISKCALFTSERAQFYISILVHSAGKGGGPHERPHDLRVPPLL
;
A
#
# COMPACT_ATOMS: atom_id res chain seq x y z
N ARG A 1 3.82 0.66 12.44
CA ARG A 1 3.01 1.29 11.37
C ARG A 1 1.95 2.19 11.96
N LYS A 2 1.55 3.21 11.24
CA LYS A 2 0.44 4.10 11.61
C LYS A 2 -0.76 3.77 10.72
N ALA A 3 -1.95 3.78 11.32
CA ALA A 3 -3.18 3.71 10.57
C ALA A 3 -3.29 4.93 9.62
N PRO A 4 -3.68 4.76 8.35
CA PRO A 4 -3.74 5.83 7.35
C PRO A 4 -4.98 6.73 7.52
N LYS A 5 -5.07 7.42 8.66
CA LYS A 5 -6.25 8.21 9.08
C LYS A 5 -6.58 9.40 8.16
N HIS A 6 -5.64 9.81 7.32
CA HIS A 6 -5.83 10.94 6.39
C HIS A 6 -6.27 10.51 4.99
N ARG A 7 -6.35 9.21 4.75
CA ARG A 7 -6.84 8.67 3.48
C ARG A 7 -8.36 8.78 3.43
N ALA A 8 -8.88 9.14 2.27
CA ALA A 8 -10.32 9.17 2.03
C ALA A 8 -10.97 7.85 2.45
N HIS A 9 -12.12 7.92 3.08
CA HIS A 9 -12.98 6.82 3.54
C HIS A 9 -12.38 5.86 4.59
N ILE A 10 -11.07 5.85 4.81
CA ILE A 10 -10.41 4.89 5.72
C ILE A 10 -10.64 5.22 7.20
N ALA A 11 -10.73 6.50 7.56
CA ALA A 11 -10.92 6.89 8.97
C ALA A 11 -12.23 6.35 9.57
N GLU A 12 -13.29 6.33 8.77
CA GLU A 12 -14.61 5.80 9.17
C GLU A 12 -14.57 4.28 9.28
N LEU A 13 -13.98 3.60 8.29
CA LEU A 13 -13.77 2.16 8.34
C LEU A 13 -12.96 1.72 9.56
N LEU A 14 -11.85 2.41 9.85
CA LEU A 14 -11.03 2.10 11.02
C LEU A 14 -11.83 2.21 12.32
N LYS A 15 -12.71 3.20 12.43
CA LYS A 15 -13.57 3.38 13.60
C LYS A 15 -14.63 2.27 13.70
N GLU A 16 -15.27 1.93 12.59
CA GLU A 16 -16.30 0.89 12.54
C GLU A 16 -15.75 -0.48 12.96
N TYR A 17 -14.53 -0.80 12.54
CA TYR A 17 -13.88 -2.05 12.89
C TYR A 17 -13.07 -2.01 14.20
N GLY A 18 -13.23 -0.99 15.02
CA GLY A 18 -12.56 -0.88 16.31
C GLY A 18 -11.05 -0.64 16.23
N CYS A 19 -10.56 -0.14 15.08
CA CYS A 19 -9.16 0.16 14.81
C CYS A 19 -8.75 1.59 15.20
N ASP A 20 -9.54 2.28 16.02
CA ASP A 20 -9.28 3.65 16.48
C ASP A 20 -8.19 3.73 17.54
N THR A 21 -7.94 2.63 18.25
CA THR A 21 -6.82 2.46 19.17
C THR A 21 -5.67 1.67 18.51
N LEU A 22 -4.45 1.82 19.05
CA LEU A 22 -3.30 1.02 18.55
C LEU A 22 -3.52 -0.49 18.76
N GLU A 23 -4.05 -0.87 19.90
CA GLU A 23 -4.34 -2.27 20.22
C GLU A 23 -5.41 -2.83 19.29
N GLY A 24 -6.52 -2.13 19.11
CA GLY A 24 -7.59 -2.51 18.18
C GLY A 24 -7.05 -2.64 16.76
N TYR A 25 -6.26 -1.66 16.30
CA TYR A 25 -5.62 -1.70 14.98
C TYR A 25 -4.73 -2.93 14.80
N LEU A 26 -3.89 -3.26 15.77
CA LEU A 26 -2.98 -4.41 15.68
C LEU A 26 -3.73 -5.75 15.75
N ASN A 27 -4.76 -5.83 16.61
CA ASN A 27 -5.57 -7.04 16.75
C ASN A 27 -6.37 -7.36 15.48
N VAL A 28 -6.81 -6.32 14.78
CA VAL A 28 -7.61 -6.44 13.55
C VAL A 28 -6.75 -6.65 12.32
N THR A 29 -5.71 -5.84 12.14
CA THR A 29 -4.94 -5.81 10.90
C THR A 29 -3.66 -6.65 10.95
N HIS A 30 -3.27 -7.13 12.13
CA HIS A 30 -1.97 -7.78 12.36
C HIS A 30 -0.78 -6.96 11.85
N ALA A 31 -0.95 -5.64 11.68
CA ALA A 31 0.00 -4.73 11.02
C ALA A 31 0.42 -5.18 9.60
N LEU A 32 -0.40 -5.95 8.91
CA LEU A 32 -0.13 -6.44 7.56
C LEU A 32 -0.01 -5.30 6.54
N SER A 33 0.81 -5.49 5.53
CA SER A 33 1.01 -4.54 4.43
C SER A 33 1.51 -5.26 3.19
N LEU A 34 1.21 -4.70 2.02
CA LEU A 34 1.81 -5.12 0.76
C LEU A 34 3.21 -4.51 0.52
N ASN A 35 3.71 -3.68 1.43
CA ASN A 35 5.03 -3.07 1.32
C ASN A 35 6.16 -3.93 1.89
N ASP A 36 5.85 -4.82 2.83
CA ASP A 36 6.79 -5.71 3.49
C ASP A 36 6.10 -6.94 4.10
N THR A 37 6.87 -7.85 4.70
CA THR A 37 6.39 -9.10 5.32
C THR A 37 6.37 -9.05 6.85
N PHE A 38 6.53 -7.87 7.46
CA PHE A 38 6.41 -7.73 8.91
C PHE A 38 4.96 -7.74 9.36
N TRP A 39 4.67 -8.56 10.36
CA TRP A 39 3.35 -8.67 10.95
C TRP A 39 3.43 -8.98 12.44
N VAL A 40 2.32 -8.84 13.14
CA VAL A 40 2.21 -9.12 14.57
C VAL A 40 1.03 -10.03 14.84
N LYS A 41 1.16 -10.86 15.88
CA LYS A 41 0.07 -11.70 16.39
C LYS A 41 0.13 -11.79 17.90
N PRO A 42 -0.99 -12.09 18.59
CA PRO A 42 -0.95 -12.46 20.00
C PRO A 42 -0.03 -13.66 20.22
N VAL A 43 0.67 -13.69 21.36
CA VAL A 43 1.65 -14.74 21.68
C VAL A 43 1.02 -16.13 21.64
N ASP A 44 -0.20 -16.24 22.14
CA ASP A 44 -0.94 -17.52 22.23
C ASP A 44 -1.72 -17.87 20.95
N SER A 45 -1.61 -17.06 19.90
CA SER A 45 -2.29 -17.28 18.62
C SER A 45 -1.60 -18.38 17.82
N GLY A 46 -2.37 -19.34 17.33
CA GLY A 46 -1.93 -20.38 16.38
C GLY A 46 -1.71 -19.89 14.94
N LEU A 47 -2.01 -18.61 14.64
CA LEU A 47 -1.89 -18.06 13.30
C LEU A 47 -0.48 -18.21 12.72
N GLN A 48 -0.43 -18.58 11.45
CA GLN A 48 0.78 -18.66 10.63
C GLN A 48 0.76 -17.59 9.54
N TRP A 49 1.94 -17.25 8.99
CA TRP A 49 2.04 -16.30 7.88
C TRP A 49 1.11 -16.64 6.70
N LYS A 50 1.02 -17.90 6.32
CA LYS A 50 0.16 -18.37 5.23
C LYS A 50 -1.33 -18.05 5.44
N ASP A 51 -1.77 -17.94 6.71
CA ASP A 51 -3.18 -17.71 7.04
C ASP A 51 -3.57 -16.23 6.91
N VAL A 52 -2.59 -15.32 6.90
CA VAL A 52 -2.82 -13.87 6.94
C VAL A 52 -2.11 -13.10 5.82
N SER A 53 -1.16 -13.72 5.10
CA SER A 53 -0.40 -13.05 4.04
C SER A 53 -1.31 -12.38 3.01
N LEU A 54 -1.12 -11.08 2.79
CA LEU A 54 -1.84 -10.32 1.77
C LEU A 54 -1.45 -10.71 0.34
N TYR A 55 -0.34 -11.42 0.16
CA TYR A 55 0.11 -11.88 -1.16
C TYR A 55 -0.68 -13.11 -1.64
N TRP A 56 -1.17 -13.93 -0.72
CA TRP A 56 -1.80 -15.22 -1.03
C TRP A 56 -3.29 -15.28 -0.73
N ASN A 57 -3.75 -14.57 0.30
CA ASN A 57 -5.14 -14.62 0.72
C ASN A 57 -6.00 -13.66 -0.10
N PRO A 58 -7.28 -13.99 -0.36
CA PRO A 58 -8.21 -13.08 -1.01
C PRO A 58 -8.40 -11.81 -0.17
N PHE A 59 -8.62 -10.67 -0.84
CA PHE A 59 -8.97 -9.43 -0.17
C PHE A 59 -10.45 -9.41 0.19
N ASN A 60 -10.80 -8.59 1.18
CA ASN A 60 -12.20 -8.33 1.48
C ASN A 60 -12.73 -7.28 0.49
N GLU A 61 -13.52 -7.71 -0.49
CA GLU A 61 -14.07 -6.85 -1.53
C GLU A 61 -14.92 -5.71 -0.96
N ILE A 62 -15.71 -5.98 0.09
CA ILE A 62 -16.55 -4.97 0.74
C ILE A 62 -15.69 -3.84 1.32
N ILE A 63 -14.57 -4.18 1.96
CA ILE A 63 -13.63 -3.18 2.49
C ILE A 63 -12.93 -2.43 1.35
N SER A 64 -12.58 -3.11 0.27
CA SER A 64 -11.96 -2.48 -0.90
C SER A 64 -12.92 -1.48 -1.56
N GLU A 65 -14.17 -1.85 -1.77
CA GLU A 65 -15.22 -0.96 -2.29
C GLU A 65 -15.47 0.23 -1.35
N ALA A 66 -15.66 -0.03 -0.06
CA ALA A 66 -15.84 1.03 0.94
C ALA A 66 -14.64 2.00 1.01
N ALA A 67 -13.44 1.51 0.85
CA ALA A 67 -12.23 2.33 0.80
C ALA A 67 -12.12 3.17 -0.49
N PHE A 68 -12.81 2.76 -1.55
CA PHE A 68 -12.83 3.45 -2.83
C PHE A 68 -13.96 4.48 -2.92
N ASP A 69 -15.20 4.10 -2.68
CA ASP A 69 -16.37 4.95 -2.88
C ASP A 69 -17.03 5.47 -1.57
N GLY A 70 -16.56 5.00 -0.41
CA GLY A 70 -17.11 5.39 0.90
C GLY A 70 -18.38 4.65 1.28
N SER A 71 -18.80 3.64 0.53
CA SER A 71 -19.93 2.81 0.89
C SER A 71 -19.61 1.99 2.14
N VAL A 72 -20.38 2.17 3.20
CA VAL A 72 -20.22 1.40 4.43
C VAL A 72 -21.22 0.25 4.42
N SER A 73 -20.72 -0.97 4.41
CA SER A 73 -21.54 -2.17 4.55
C SER A 73 -21.13 -2.92 5.81
N SER A 74 -22.09 -3.20 6.67
CA SER A 74 -21.88 -3.83 7.98
C SER A 74 -21.62 -5.34 7.93
N SER A 75 -21.34 -5.92 6.78
CA SER A 75 -21.22 -7.38 6.62
C SER A 75 -19.77 -7.82 6.41
N GLY A 76 -19.28 -8.61 7.35
CA GLY A 76 -18.14 -9.51 7.16
C GLY A 76 -16.75 -8.87 7.23
N PHE A 77 -16.16 -8.90 8.42
CA PHE A 77 -14.77 -8.50 8.62
C PHE A 77 -13.80 -9.61 8.21
N SER A 78 -12.71 -9.22 7.53
CA SER A 78 -11.53 -10.06 7.30
C SER A 78 -10.27 -9.25 7.59
N SER A 79 -9.30 -9.84 8.29
CA SER A 79 -7.99 -9.23 8.56
C SER A 79 -7.14 -9.02 7.29
N THR A 80 -7.48 -9.70 6.20
CA THR A 80 -6.73 -9.65 4.93
C THR A 80 -7.19 -8.49 4.04
N SER A 81 -7.11 -7.26 4.57
CA SER A 81 -7.46 -6.05 3.81
C SER A 81 -6.27 -5.10 3.77
N PRO A 82 -5.59 -4.99 2.61
CA PRO A 82 -4.44 -4.10 2.46
C PRO A 82 -4.81 -2.63 2.61
N GLU A 83 -6.09 -2.29 2.56
CA GLU A 83 -6.65 -0.96 2.69
C GLU A 83 -6.23 -0.28 4.02
N PHE A 84 -6.16 -1.05 5.09
CA PHE A 84 -5.80 -0.55 6.42
C PHE A 84 -4.33 -0.13 6.58
N SER A 85 -3.47 -0.46 5.63
CA SER A 85 -2.05 -0.09 5.64
C SER A 85 -1.62 0.73 4.43
N THR A 86 -2.52 0.96 3.48
CA THR A 86 -2.24 1.74 2.27
C THR A 86 -2.34 3.23 2.56
N ASP A 87 -1.27 3.97 2.27
CA ASP A 87 -1.16 5.40 2.55
C ASP A 87 -1.57 6.27 1.35
N GLY A 88 -1.67 7.58 1.56
CA GLY A 88 -2.01 8.59 0.55
C GLY A 88 -3.33 9.30 0.82
N GLN A 89 -3.70 10.30 0.00
CA GLN A 89 -4.87 11.16 0.22
C GLN A 89 -6.11 10.71 -0.56
N TYR A 90 -5.93 10.37 -1.83
CA TYR A 90 -7.04 10.04 -2.72
C TYR A 90 -7.62 8.66 -2.46
N ALA A 91 -8.88 8.48 -2.85
CA ALA A 91 -9.54 7.19 -2.80
C ALA A 91 -8.78 6.17 -3.67
N LYS A 92 -8.63 4.99 -3.16
CA LYS A 92 -7.92 3.89 -3.82
C LYS A 92 -8.29 2.57 -3.19
N CYS A 93 -8.21 1.51 -3.95
CA CYS A 93 -8.38 0.17 -3.44
C CYS A 93 -7.42 -0.81 -4.12
N TRP A 94 -7.23 -1.94 -3.48
CA TRP A 94 -6.52 -3.07 -4.05
C TRP A 94 -7.51 -4.08 -4.58
N VAL A 95 -7.33 -4.48 -5.81
CA VAL A 95 -8.17 -5.46 -6.50
C VAL A 95 -7.29 -6.63 -6.96
N ARG A 96 -7.81 -7.83 -6.82
CA ARG A 96 -7.17 -9.01 -7.36
C ARG A 96 -7.81 -9.35 -8.70
N GLU A 97 -7.08 -9.09 -9.78
CA GLU A 97 -7.46 -9.43 -11.16
C GLU A 97 -6.71 -10.69 -11.56
N ASP A 98 -7.42 -11.77 -11.79
CA ASP A 98 -6.83 -13.08 -12.02
C ASP A 98 -5.78 -13.44 -10.97
N ASP A 99 -4.52 -13.64 -11.36
CA ASP A 99 -3.41 -13.93 -10.46
C ASP A 99 -2.59 -12.68 -10.09
N THR A 100 -3.04 -11.47 -10.46
CA THR A 100 -2.32 -10.22 -10.19
C THR A 100 -3.04 -9.36 -9.18
N ILE A 101 -2.27 -8.64 -8.37
CA ILE A 101 -2.78 -7.64 -7.45
C ILE A 101 -2.59 -6.27 -8.11
N GLN A 102 -3.68 -5.53 -8.26
CA GLN A 102 -3.71 -4.21 -8.88
C GLN A 102 -4.06 -3.14 -7.85
N LEU A 103 -3.39 -2.00 -7.90
CA LEU A 103 -3.79 -0.80 -7.18
C LEU A 103 -4.61 0.10 -8.09
N TYR A 104 -5.85 0.40 -7.70
CA TYR A 104 -6.72 1.37 -8.36
C TYR A 104 -6.71 2.68 -7.59
N LYS A 105 -6.56 3.79 -8.27
CA LYS A 105 -6.49 5.13 -7.67
C LYS A 105 -7.34 6.12 -8.46
N THR A 106 -8.17 6.88 -7.76
CA THR A 106 -8.87 8.03 -8.33
C THR A 106 -8.03 9.29 -8.24
N GLY A 107 -8.54 10.37 -8.81
CA GLY A 107 -8.01 11.71 -8.63
C GLY A 107 -8.77 12.52 -7.59
N GLY A 108 -8.39 13.78 -7.46
CA GLY A 108 -9.14 14.79 -6.71
C GLY A 108 -10.33 15.34 -7.52
N VAL A 109 -10.83 16.50 -7.09
CA VAL A 109 -12.05 17.14 -7.65
C VAL A 109 -12.00 17.30 -9.18
N PHE A 110 -10.82 17.50 -9.75
CA PHE A 110 -10.65 17.69 -11.19
C PHE A 110 -10.28 16.39 -11.94
N GLY A 111 -10.04 15.28 -11.24
CA GLY A 111 -9.77 13.97 -11.82
C GLY A 111 -8.53 13.91 -12.73
N VAL A 112 -7.57 14.83 -12.56
CA VAL A 112 -6.39 14.90 -13.44
C VAL A 112 -5.25 13.98 -12.99
N GLU A 113 -5.24 13.55 -11.74
CA GLU A 113 -4.16 12.74 -11.17
C GLU A 113 -3.98 11.39 -11.88
N PRO A 114 -5.04 10.62 -12.22
CA PRO A 114 -4.90 9.39 -12.98
C PRO A 114 -4.19 9.60 -14.32
N ILE A 115 -4.54 10.69 -15.02
CA ILE A 115 -3.92 11.04 -16.31
C ILE A 115 -2.44 11.40 -16.11
N ALA A 116 -2.15 12.20 -15.07
CA ALA A 116 -0.79 12.60 -14.75
C ALA A 116 0.09 11.38 -14.39
N GLU A 117 -0.42 10.44 -13.59
CA GLU A 117 0.29 9.21 -13.26
C GLU A 117 0.55 8.33 -14.49
N TYR A 118 -0.45 8.18 -15.35
CA TYR A 118 -0.30 7.47 -16.62
C TYR A 118 0.79 8.11 -17.49
N LEU A 119 0.71 9.41 -17.77
CA LEU A 119 1.69 10.11 -18.59
C LEU A 119 3.10 10.06 -17.99
N ALA A 120 3.21 10.29 -16.68
CA ALA A 120 4.49 10.16 -15.96
C ALA A 120 5.09 8.77 -16.09
N SER A 121 4.27 7.72 -16.02
CA SER A 121 4.74 6.35 -16.19
C SER A 121 5.25 6.05 -17.59
N GLN A 122 4.62 6.65 -18.63
CA GLN A 122 5.10 6.50 -20.02
C GLN A 122 6.48 7.15 -20.18
N LEU A 123 6.68 8.33 -19.60
CA LEU A 123 7.98 9.03 -19.62
C LEU A 123 9.03 8.25 -18.79
N ALA A 124 8.66 7.83 -17.60
CA ALA A 124 9.55 7.05 -16.73
C ALA A 124 10.05 5.78 -17.40
N ALA A 125 9.20 5.14 -18.17
CA ALA A 125 9.53 3.93 -18.91
C ALA A 125 10.61 4.09 -20.00
N ILE A 126 10.77 5.31 -20.52
CA ILE A 126 11.84 5.63 -21.47
C ILE A 126 13.19 5.74 -20.73
N LEU A 127 13.16 6.19 -19.48
CA LEU A 127 14.34 6.45 -18.66
C LEU A 127 14.76 5.22 -17.83
N CYS A 128 13.80 4.41 -17.43
CA CYS A 128 13.99 3.27 -16.54
C CYS A 128 13.12 2.09 -17.00
N PRO A 129 13.70 1.00 -17.51
CA PRO A 129 12.94 -0.17 -17.97
C PRO A 129 12.09 -0.81 -16.87
N ASP A 130 12.52 -0.70 -15.61
CA ASP A 130 11.85 -1.26 -14.43
C ASP A 130 10.84 -0.29 -13.80
N ALA A 131 10.52 0.83 -14.47
CA ALA A 131 9.54 1.77 -13.97
C ALA A 131 8.15 1.13 -13.87
N VAL A 132 7.44 1.45 -12.79
CA VAL A 132 6.05 1.01 -12.60
C VAL A 132 5.19 1.58 -13.73
N ARG A 133 4.47 0.69 -14.41
CA ARG A 133 3.56 1.05 -15.50
C ARG A 133 2.18 1.33 -14.94
N TYR A 134 1.63 2.46 -15.33
CA TYR A 134 0.24 2.81 -15.06
C TYR A 134 -0.59 2.71 -16.32
N GLU A 135 -1.84 2.27 -16.15
CA GLU A 135 -2.87 2.23 -17.17
C GLU A 135 -4.04 3.09 -16.74
N LEU A 136 -4.82 3.56 -17.71
CA LEU A 136 -6.10 4.23 -17.45
C LEU A 136 -7.24 3.24 -17.60
N ALA A 137 -8.19 3.29 -16.68
CA ALA A 137 -9.39 2.49 -16.72
C ALA A 137 -10.58 3.27 -16.12
N PHE A 138 -11.76 2.69 -16.18
CA PHE A 138 -12.93 3.15 -15.44
C PHE A 138 -13.31 2.12 -14.39
N TYR A 139 -13.56 2.57 -13.17
CA TYR A 139 -14.03 1.74 -12.08
C TYR A 139 -15.11 2.49 -11.30
N HIS A 140 -16.28 1.88 -11.10
CA HIS A 140 -17.48 2.52 -10.52
C HIS A 140 -17.84 3.86 -11.18
N GLY A 141 -17.59 4.00 -12.49
CA GLY A 141 -17.87 5.23 -13.23
C GLY A 141 -16.81 6.33 -13.13
N GLU A 142 -15.80 6.13 -12.28
CA GLU A 142 -14.68 7.06 -12.09
C GLU A 142 -13.50 6.69 -12.99
N LEU A 143 -12.82 7.72 -13.54
CA LEU A 143 -11.54 7.50 -14.22
C LEU A 143 -10.47 7.21 -13.17
N ILE A 144 -9.78 6.11 -13.35
CA ILE A 144 -8.70 5.65 -12.46
C ILE A 144 -7.38 5.49 -13.19
N SER A 145 -6.29 5.61 -12.46
CA SER A 145 -5.01 4.98 -12.81
C SER A 145 -4.91 3.64 -12.11
N LYS A 146 -4.43 2.62 -12.81
CA LYS A 146 -4.14 1.33 -12.20
C LYS A 146 -2.72 0.88 -12.49
N CYS A 147 -2.11 0.20 -11.53
CA CYS A 147 -0.81 -0.44 -11.70
C CYS A 147 -0.75 -1.77 -10.97
N ALA A 148 0.00 -2.71 -11.52
CA ALA A 148 0.28 -3.98 -10.85
C ALA A 148 1.12 -3.75 -9.59
N LEU A 149 0.90 -4.60 -8.59
CA LEU A 149 1.75 -4.63 -7.39
C LEU A 149 3.20 -4.90 -7.80
N PHE A 150 4.10 -4.02 -7.38
CA PHE A 150 5.53 -4.08 -7.69
C PHE A 150 6.37 -4.59 -6.50
N THR A 151 5.72 -5.01 -5.42
CA THR A 151 6.35 -5.69 -4.28
C THR A 151 5.99 -7.18 -4.28
N SER A 152 6.74 -7.96 -3.54
CA SER A 152 6.46 -9.38 -3.30
C SER A 152 7.01 -9.77 -1.93
N GLU A 153 6.78 -10.98 -1.49
CA GLU A 153 7.40 -11.50 -0.25
C GLU A 153 8.93 -11.46 -0.28
N ARG A 154 9.54 -11.42 -1.47
CA ARG A 154 11.00 -11.39 -1.67
C ARG A 154 11.54 -10.02 -2.07
N ALA A 155 10.67 -9.12 -2.55
CA ALA A 155 11.03 -7.78 -3.02
C ALA A 155 10.17 -6.74 -2.30
N GLN A 156 10.79 -5.98 -1.41
CA GLN A 156 10.11 -4.99 -0.57
C GLN A 156 10.39 -3.57 -1.07
N PHE A 157 9.48 -2.67 -0.79
CA PHE A 157 9.62 -1.27 -1.16
C PHE A 157 10.32 -0.47 -0.06
N TYR A 158 11.42 0.20 -0.42
CA TYR A 158 12.12 1.13 0.46
C TYR A 158 12.13 2.53 -0.14
N ILE A 159 11.70 3.53 0.61
CA ILE A 159 11.86 4.93 0.24
C ILE A 159 13.24 5.37 0.70
N SER A 160 14.17 5.55 -0.24
CA SER A 160 15.46 6.19 0.04
C SER A 160 15.29 7.70 0.00
N ILE A 161 15.27 8.35 1.16
CA ILE A 161 15.33 9.81 1.23
C ILE A 161 16.81 10.21 1.22
N LEU A 162 17.28 10.70 0.08
CA LEU A 162 18.58 11.41 0.02
C LEU A 162 18.43 12.75 0.70
N VAL A 163 18.79 12.81 1.98
CA VAL A 163 18.93 14.10 2.68
C VAL A 163 20.23 14.73 2.19
N HIS A 164 20.12 15.66 1.26
CA HIS A 164 21.23 16.57 0.96
C HIS A 164 21.37 17.52 2.15
N SER A 165 22.22 17.18 3.10
CA SER A 165 22.70 18.16 4.09
C SER A 165 23.59 19.14 3.32
N ALA A 166 23.11 20.35 3.11
CA ALA A 166 23.97 21.47 2.75
C ALA A 166 24.89 21.76 3.93
N GLY A 167 25.96 20.98 4.06
CA GLY A 167 27.00 21.14 5.05
C GLY A 167 27.92 22.29 4.66
N LYS A 168 28.00 23.30 5.48
CA LYS A 168 29.15 24.22 5.52
C LYS A 168 30.40 23.45 5.87
N GLY A 169 31.37 23.42 4.97
CA GLY A 169 32.81 23.39 5.22
C GLY A 169 33.44 22.15 5.85
N GLY A 170 34.21 21.39 5.07
CA GLY A 170 35.54 20.92 5.46
C GLY A 170 35.66 19.54 6.13
N GLY A 171 36.12 18.53 5.36
CA GLY A 171 36.74 17.30 5.87
C GLY A 171 36.59 16.13 4.90
N PRO A 172 37.58 15.21 4.74
CA PRO A 172 37.60 14.20 3.72
C PRO A 172 36.50 13.14 3.94
N HIS A 173 35.78 12.88 2.87
CA HIS A 173 34.64 11.95 2.80
C HIS A 173 35.09 10.48 2.97
N GLU A 174 34.65 9.86 4.05
CA GLU A 174 34.47 8.42 4.08
C GLU A 174 33.18 8.04 3.34
N ARG A 175 33.28 7.14 2.39
CA ARG A 175 32.13 6.60 1.65
C ARG A 175 31.32 5.71 2.59
N PRO A 176 29.97 5.77 2.57
CA PRO A 176 29.16 4.83 3.32
C PRO A 176 29.37 3.42 2.76
N HIS A 177 29.64 2.49 3.67
CA HIS A 177 29.71 1.07 3.35
C HIS A 177 28.40 0.57 2.74
N ASP A 178 28.51 -0.13 1.60
CA ASP A 178 27.46 -0.93 0.97
C ASP A 178 26.85 -1.90 1.97
N LEU A 179 25.64 -1.62 2.40
CA LEU A 179 24.83 -2.56 3.16
C LEU A 179 24.30 -3.66 2.21
N ARG A 180 25.14 -4.64 1.92
CA ARG A 180 24.66 -5.88 1.31
C ARG A 180 23.94 -6.69 2.38
N VAL A 181 22.63 -6.83 2.22
CA VAL A 181 21.84 -7.78 3.01
C VAL A 181 22.22 -9.19 2.53
N PRO A 182 22.67 -10.09 3.42
CA PRO A 182 22.97 -11.48 3.02
C PRO A 182 21.67 -12.20 2.68
N PRO A 183 21.71 -13.17 1.72
CA PRO A 183 20.55 -13.99 1.41
C PRO A 183 20.18 -14.84 2.65
N LEU A 184 18.91 -14.80 3.02
CA LEU A 184 18.34 -15.70 4.01
C LEU A 184 18.35 -17.13 3.45
N LEU A 185 18.99 -18.04 4.17
CA LEU A 185 18.94 -19.48 3.96
C LEU A 185 17.56 -20.05 4.30
#